data_7216ceb6728c3aebbbb6820fbd2832d3
#
_entry.id   7216ceb6728c3aebbbb6820fbd2832d3
#
_cell.length_a   1.000
_cell.length_b   1.000
_cell.length_c   1.000
_cell.angle_alpha   90.00
_cell.angle_beta   90.00
_cell.angle_gamma   90.00
#
_symmetry.space_group_name_H-M   'P 1'
#
loop_
_entity.id
_entity.type
_entity.pdbx_description
1 polymer ?
#
loop_
_entity_poly.entity_id
_entity_poly.type
_entity_poly.pdbx_seq_one_letter_code
_entity_poly.pdbx_strand_id
1 'polypeptide(L)'
;MSDLVLAKQRRREVVDAVGISFARTRALRRLARRSMSMTELAQSLEIDKPNATTVVDELEALGLVRRTQHPTDRRAKVVETTAKGNEVAARADEILGTPPPAISELGRERLTTLREILKQAAEAERE
;
A
#
# COMPACT_ATOMS: atom_id res chain seq x y z
N MET A 1 -17.57 15.99 2.19
CA MET A 1 -17.12 16.54 0.91
C MET A 1 -15.65 16.88 0.90
N SER A 2 -15.13 17.50 1.94
CA SER A 2 -13.70 17.78 2.07
C SER A 2 -12.83 16.52 2.08
N ASP A 3 -13.31 15.40 2.62
CA ASP A 3 -12.56 14.17 2.71
C ASP A 3 -12.29 13.50 1.36
N LEU A 4 -13.25 13.60 0.43
CA LEU A 4 -13.10 13.07 -0.92
C LEU A 4 -12.09 13.90 -1.74
N VAL A 5 -12.08 15.20 -1.57
CA VAL A 5 -11.14 16.10 -2.25
C VAL A 5 -9.72 15.88 -1.71
N LEU A 6 -9.56 15.74 -0.40
CA LEU A 6 -8.28 15.47 0.22
C LEU A 6 -7.72 14.09 -0.19
N ALA A 7 -8.59 13.06 -0.27
CA ALA A 7 -8.18 11.74 -0.73
C ALA A 7 -7.68 11.77 -2.17
N LYS A 8 -8.35 12.51 -3.07
CA LYS A 8 -7.93 12.67 -4.46
C LYS A 8 -6.61 13.42 -4.56
N GLN A 9 -6.41 14.46 -3.77
CA GLN A 9 -5.16 15.21 -3.75
C GLN A 9 -4.00 14.34 -3.28
N ARG A 10 -4.18 13.55 -2.24
CA ARG A 10 -3.14 12.64 -1.74
C ARG A 10 -2.79 11.57 -2.77
N ARG A 11 -3.76 11.04 -3.48
CA ARG A 11 -3.51 10.09 -4.57
C ARG A 11 -2.66 10.71 -5.66
N ARG A 12 -2.94 11.96 -6.06
CA ARG A 12 -2.14 12.68 -7.04
C ARG A 12 -0.72 12.93 -6.55
N GLU A 13 -0.57 13.33 -5.30
CA GLU A 13 0.74 13.54 -4.70
C GLU A 13 1.59 12.28 -4.76
N VAL A 14 0.99 11.13 -4.44
CA VAL A 14 1.68 9.84 -4.50
C VAL A 14 2.10 9.51 -5.93
N VAL A 15 1.19 9.63 -6.89
CA VAL A 15 1.47 9.36 -8.31
C VAL A 15 2.60 10.26 -8.80
N ASP A 16 2.55 11.54 -8.48
CA ASP A 16 3.57 12.51 -8.90
C ASP A 16 4.92 12.23 -8.24
N ALA A 17 4.92 11.83 -6.98
CA ALA A 17 6.16 11.59 -6.23
C ALA A 17 6.85 10.27 -6.59
N VAL A 18 6.08 9.21 -6.82
CA VAL A 18 6.64 7.88 -7.07
C VAL A 18 6.65 7.49 -8.55
N GLY A 19 5.93 8.21 -9.40
CA GLY A 19 5.94 8.02 -10.84
C GLY A 19 5.17 6.80 -11.34
N ILE A 20 4.32 6.21 -10.52
CA ILE A 20 3.48 5.07 -10.89
C ILE A 20 2.04 5.32 -10.50
N SER A 21 1.10 4.59 -11.13
CA SER A 21 -0.31 4.75 -10.82
C SER A 21 -0.62 4.40 -9.36
N PHE A 22 -1.74 4.91 -8.87
CA PHE A 22 -2.16 4.64 -7.49
C PHE A 22 -2.45 3.15 -7.26
N ALA A 23 -3.02 2.46 -8.24
CA ALA A 23 -3.29 1.02 -8.15
C ALA A 23 -2.00 0.22 -7.98
N ARG A 24 -0.97 0.55 -8.75
CA ARG A 24 0.35 -0.07 -8.64
C ARG A 24 1.02 0.26 -7.31
N THR A 25 0.86 1.49 -6.85
CA THR A 25 1.38 1.92 -5.55
C THR A 25 0.74 1.11 -4.42
N ARG A 26 -0.57 0.88 -4.47
CA ARG A 26 -1.27 0.05 -3.48
C ARG A 26 -0.70 -1.36 -3.44
N ALA A 27 -0.52 -1.97 -4.60
CA ALA A 27 0.05 -3.31 -4.70
C ALA A 27 1.46 -3.36 -4.12
N LEU A 28 2.30 -2.40 -4.50
CA LEU A 28 3.68 -2.31 -4.04
C LEU A 28 3.77 -2.16 -2.52
N ARG A 29 2.95 -1.32 -1.94
CA ARG A 29 2.91 -1.11 -0.47
C ARG A 29 2.52 -2.38 0.27
N ARG A 30 1.59 -3.16 -0.26
CA ARG A 30 1.18 -4.44 0.34
C ARG A 30 2.30 -5.47 0.25
N LEU A 31 2.94 -5.56 -0.90
CA LEU A 31 4.06 -6.48 -1.12
C LEU A 31 5.29 -6.11 -0.29
N ALA A 32 5.49 -4.82 -0.02
CA ALA A 32 6.58 -4.37 0.85
C ALA A 32 6.40 -4.82 2.30
N ARG A 33 5.17 -5.06 2.73
CA ARG A 33 4.88 -5.57 4.07
C ARG A 33 5.13 -7.06 4.18
N ARG A 34 4.77 -7.82 3.15
CA ARG A 34 5.07 -9.23 3.04
C ARG A 34 4.93 -9.69 1.60
N SER A 35 5.71 -10.67 1.20
CA SER A 35 5.54 -11.32 -0.08
C SER A 35 4.20 -12.06 -0.13
N MET A 36 3.60 -12.12 -1.31
CA MET A 36 2.29 -12.75 -1.51
C MET A 36 2.29 -13.55 -2.79
N SER A 37 1.46 -14.61 -2.82
CA SER A 37 1.12 -15.26 -4.07
C SER A 37 0.25 -14.33 -4.90
N MET A 38 0.10 -14.62 -6.19
CA MET A 38 -0.77 -13.84 -7.07
C MET A 38 -2.22 -13.85 -6.58
N THR A 39 -2.69 -14.99 -6.10
CA THR A 39 -4.05 -15.14 -5.56
C THR A 39 -4.23 -14.29 -4.30
N GLU A 40 -3.28 -14.34 -3.38
CA GLU A 40 -3.32 -13.52 -2.17
C GLU A 40 -3.33 -12.02 -2.48
N LEU A 41 -2.49 -11.61 -3.44
CA LEU A 41 -2.43 -10.22 -3.85
C LEU A 41 -3.75 -9.75 -4.46
N ALA A 42 -4.32 -10.54 -5.37
CA ALA A 42 -5.61 -10.23 -5.99
C ALA A 42 -6.71 -10.08 -4.95
N GLN A 43 -6.79 -11.00 -4.00
CA GLN A 43 -7.75 -10.93 -2.90
C GLN A 43 -7.53 -9.68 -2.03
N SER A 44 -6.28 -9.39 -1.71
CA SER A 44 -5.91 -8.24 -0.90
C SER A 44 -6.30 -6.91 -1.56
N LEU A 45 -6.16 -6.83 -2.87
CA LEU A 45 -6.51 -5.64 -3.65
C LEU A 45 -7.99 -5.60 -4.07
N GLU A 46 -8.71 -6.69 -3.84
CA GLU A 46 -10.11 -6.84 -4.27
C GLU A 46 -10.27 -6.69 -5.78
N ILE A 47 -9.34 -7.27 -6.53
CA ILE A 47 -9.36 -7.30 -7.99
C ILE A 47 -9.27 -8.74 -8.49
N ASP A 48 -9.58 -8.96 -9.75
CA ASP A 48 -9.44 -10.29 -10.32
C ASP A 48 -7.97 -10.64 -10.60
N LYS A 49 -7.70 -11.92 -10.76
CA LYS A 49 -6.35 -12.42 -10.97
C LYS A 49 -5.67 -11.88 -12.23
N PRO A 50 -6.35 -11.79 -13.39
CA PRO A 50 -5.76 -11.16 -14.57
C PRO A 50 -5.33 -9.72 -14.36
N ASN A 51 -6.11 -8.91 -13.65
CA ASN A 51 -5.73 -7.54 -13.33
C ASN A 51 -4.54 -7.48 -12.37
N ALA A 52 -4.51 -8.37 -11.38
CA ALA A 52 -3.35 -8.49 -10.48
C ALA A 52 -2.08 -8.86 -11.27
N THR A 53 -2.19 -9.79 -12.21
CA THR A 53 -1.07 -10.17 -13.07
C THR A 53 -0.55 -8.98 -13.87
N THR A 54 -1.44 -8.18 -14.45
CA THR A 54 -1.05 -6.98 -15.19
C THR A 54 -0.29 -6.00 -14.31
N VAL A 55 -0.78 -5.75 -13.10
CA VAL A 55 -0.13 -4.86 -12.14
C VAL A 55 1.28 -5.37 -11.80
N VAL A 56 1.39 -6.65 -11.52
CA VAL A 56 2.69 -7.27 -11.18
C VAL A 56 3.66 -7.22 -12.36
N ASP A 57 3.18 -7.50 -13.58
CA ASP A 57 4.01 -7.43 -14.79
C ASP A 57 4.60 -6.02 -14.96
N GLU A 58 3.79 -5.00 -14.74
CA GLU A 58 4.22 -3.61 -14.85
C GLU A 58 5.23 -3.23 -13.75
N LEU A 59 4.99 -3.67 -12.53
CA LEU A 59 5.92 -3.44 -11.41
C LEU A 59 7.24 -4.17 -11.63
N GLU A 60 7.19 -5.38 -12.17
CA GLU A 60 8.38 -6.15 -12.50
C GLU A 60 9.19 -5.48 -13.60
N ALA A 61 8.52 -4.97 -14.64
CA ALA A 61 9.17 -4.22 -15.72
C ALA A 61 9.89 -2.96 -15.20
N LEU A 62 9.39 -2.35 -14.16
CA LEU A 62 10.01 -1.20 -13.50
C LEU A 62 11.12 -1.58 -12.51
N GLY A 63 11.32 -2.87 -12.29
CA GLY A 63 12.34 -3.35 -11.35
C GLY A 63 11.94 -3.21 -9.88
N LEU A 64 10.65 -3.04 -9.59
CA LEU A 64 10.16 -2.80 -8.23
C LEU A 64 9.76 -4.09 -7.51
N VAL A 65 9.42 -5.13 -8.24
CA VAL A 65 9.07 -6.44 -7.70
C VAL A 65 9.73 -7.54 -8.54
N ARG A 66 9.80 -8.72 -7.97
CA ARG A 66 10.24 -9.92 -8.68
C ARG A 66 9.38 -11.11 -8.25
N ARG A 67 9.25 -12.08 -9.14
CA ARG A 67 8.62 -13.34 -8.84
C ARG A 67 9.68 -14.32 -8.36
N THR A 68 9.45 -14.93 -7.20
CA THR A 68 10.34 -15.93 -6.62
C THR A 68 9.57 -17.18 -6.29
N GLN A 69 10.29 -18.25 -6.03
CA GLN A 69 9.68 -19.50 -5.64
C GLN A 69 9.28 -19.44 -4.16
N HIS A 70 8.12 -20.02 -3.85
CA HIS A 70 7.66 -20.10 -2.47
C HIS A 70 8.67 -20.91 -1.63
N PRO A 71 8.99 -20.47 -0.39
CA PRO A 71 10.01 -21.13 0.43
C PRO A 71 9.74 -22.61 0.72
N THR A 72 8.47 -23.00 0.84
CA THR A 72 8.09 -24.36 1.22
C THR A 72 7.31 -25.12 0.15
N ASP A 73 6.78 -24.43 -0.86
CA ASP A 73 6.00 -25.05 -1.93
C ASP A 73 6.62 -24.71 -3.29
N ARG A 74 7.28 -25.69 -3.90
CA ARG A 74 7.94 -25.51 -5.19
C ARG A 74 6.98 -25.24 -6.34
N ARG A 75 5.69 -25.51 -6.17
CA ARG A 75 4.68 -25.28 -7.20
C ARG A 75 4.15 -23.85 -7.19
N ALA A 76 4.28 -23.17 -6.08
CA ALA A 76 3.78 -21.81 -5.91
C ALA A 76 4.89 -20.80 -6.12
N LYS A 77 4.54 -19.68 -6.74
CA LYS A 77 5.42 -18.52 -6.86
C LYS A 77 4.86 -17.40 -5.99
N VAL A 78 5.75 -16.64 -5.42
CA VAL A 78 5.39 -15.45 -4.67
C VAL A 78 5.99 -14.22 -5.34
N VAL A 79 5.34 -13.10 -5.13
CA VAL A 79 5.80 -11.79 -5.59
C VAL A 79 6.40 -11.08 -4.38
N GLU A 80 7.59 -10.57 -4.53
CA GLU A 80 8.24 -9.80 -3.46
C GLU A 80 8.83 -8.51 -4.03
N THR A 81 9.00 -7.52 -3.15
CA THR A 81 9.62 -6.26 -3.54
C THR A 81 11.12 -6.39 -3.63
N THR A 82 11.72 -5.64 -4.56
CA THR A 82 13.16 -5.44 -4.62
C THR A 82 13.57 -4.31 -3.68
N ALA A 83 14.87 -4.09 -3.51
CA ALA A 83 15.36 -2.95 -2.73
C ALA A 83 14.80 -1.62 -3.26
N LYS A 84 14.76 -1.47 -4.57
CA LYS A 84 14.16 -0.30 -5.23
C LYS A 84 12.66 -0.20 -4.93
N GLY A 85 11.96 -1.32 -4.97
CA GLY A 85 10.54 -1.38 -4.63
C GLY A 85 10.26 -0.97 -3.19
N ASN A 86 11.10 -1.39 -2.26
CA ASN A 86 10.98 -1.01 -0.86
C ASN A 86 11.17 0.50 -0.67
N GLU A 87 12.11 1.12 -1.38
CA GLU A 87 12.32 2.57 -1.33
C GLU A 87 11.11 3.33 -1.85
N VAL A 88 10.54 2.89 -2.97
CA VAL A 88 9.35 3.51 -3.55
C VAL A 88 8.15 3.35 -2.61
N ALA A 89 7.97 2.15 -2.05
CA ALA A 89 6.89 1.90 -1.09
C ALA A 89 7.03 2.76 0.16
N ALA A 90 8.23 2.91 0.69
CA ALA A 90 8.50 3.76 1.85
C ALA A 90 8.17 5.22 1.56
N ARG A 91 8.50 5.70 0.37
CA ARG A 91 8.18 7.07 -0.05
C ARG A 91 6.66 7.28 -0.16
N ALA A 92 5.96 6.30 -0.71
CA ALA A 92 4.50 6.33 -0.76
C ALA A 92 3.88 6.33 0.64
N ASP A 93 4.43 5.54 1.56
CA ASP A 93 3.99 5.51 2.95
C ASP A 93 4.21 6.85 3.64
N GLU A 94 5.31 7.53 3.38
CA GLU A 94 5.55 8.87 3.91
C GLU A 94 4.47 9.85 3.48
N ILE A 95 4.08 9.82 2.21
CA ILE A 95 3.07 10.73 1.67
C ILE A 95 1.68 10.38 2.20
N LEU A 96 1.30 9.11 2.17
CA LEU A 96 -0.03 8.66 2.56
C LEU A 96 -0.22 8.58 4.07
N GLY A 97 0.86 8.25 4.79
CA GLY A 97 0.83 8.08 6.23
C GLY A 97 1.30 9.30 7.02
N THR A 98 1.85 10.31 6.35
CA THR A 98 2.40 11.49 7.04
C THR A 98 1.27 12.36 7.58
N PRO A 99 1.26 12.64 8.89
CA PRO A 99 0.33 13.61 9.44
C PRO A 99 0.62 15.02 8.89
N PRO A 100 -0.37 15.93 8.94
CA PRO A 100 -0.15 17.30 8.52
C PRO A 100 1.08 17.91 9.20
N PRO A 101 1.82 18.82 8.53
CA PRO A 101 3.06 19.38 9.07
C PRO A 101 2.95 20.05 10.45
N ALA A 102 1.74 20.42 10.84
CA ALA A 102 1.48 21.02 12.14
C ALA A 102 1.54 20.00 13.30
N ILE A 103 1.64 18.71 13.00
CA ILE A 103 1.69 17.66 14.01
C ILE A 103 3.14 17.21 14.18
N SER A 104 3.79 17.76 15.19
CA SER A 104 5.15 17.41 15.59
C SER A 104 5.17 16.05 16.32
N GLU A 105 6.34 15.66 16.85
CA GLU A 105 6.50 14.41 17.58
C GLU A 105 5.49 14.20 18.71
N LEU A 106 5.08 15.26 19.38
CA LEU A 106 4.00 15.23 20.38
C LEU A 106 2.67 14.79 19.77
N GLY A 107 2.50 15.03 18.47
CA GLY A 107 1.30 14.64 17.77
C GLY A 107 1.19 13.15 17.49
N ARG A 108 2.30 12.39 17.52
CA ARG A 108 2.26 10.94 17.26
C ARG A 108 1.46 10.19 18.30
N GLU A 109 1.67 10.48 19.57
CA GLU A 109 0.89 9.86 20.64
C GLU A 109 -0.58 10.25 20.56
N ARG A 110 -0.86 11.52 20.27
CA ARG A 110 -2.23 12.01 20.09
C ARG A 110 -2.90 11.40 18.88
N LEU A 111 -2.15 11.19 17.79
CA LEU A 111 -2.66 10.52 16.60
C LEU A 111 -3.01 9.08 16.87
N THR A 112 -2.17 8.37 17.61
CA THR A 112 -2.45 7.00 18.01
C THR A 112 -3.72 6.96 18.86
N THR A 113 -3.87 7.86 19.80
CA THR A 113 -5.07 7.99 20.64
C THR A 113 -6.30 8.30 19.80
N LEU A 114 -6.17 9.22 18.83
CA LEU A 114 -7.27 9.57 17.93
C LEU A 114 -7.69 8.38 17.06
N ARG A 115 -6.75 7.62 16.55
CA ARG A 115 -7.04 6.40 15.78
C ARG A 115 -7.79 5.37 16.61
N GLU A 116 -7.40 5.20 17.86
CA GLU A 116 -8.09 4.29 18.78
C GLU A 116 -9.51 4.77 19.05
N ILE A 117 -9.71 6.05 19.29
CA ILE A 117 -11.04 6.64 19.51
C ILE A 117 -11.92 6.44 18.28
N LEU A 118 -11.40 6.73 17.09
CA LEU A 118 -12.14 6.57 15.84
C LEU A 118 -12.48 5.11 15.57
N LYS A 119 -11.59 4.21 15.90
CA LYS A 119 -11.82 2.77 15.77
C LYS A 119 -12.93 2.31 16.70
N GLN A 120 -12.92 2.75 17.96
CA GLN A 120 -13.96 2.44 18.93
C GLN A 120 -15.32 3.00 18.50
N ALA A 121 -15.34 4.22 17.98
CA ALA A 121 -16.57 4.82 17.47
C ALA A 121 -17.11 4.05 16.26
N ALA A 122 -16.26 3.61 15.36
CA ALA A 122 -16.67 2.80 14.21
C ALA A 122 -17.20 1.44 14.63
N GLU A 123 -16.61 0.81 15.64
CA GLU A 123 -17.08 -0.45 16.20
C GLU A 123 -18.43 -0.28 16.90
N ALA A 124 -18.63 0.81 17.61
CA ALA A 124 -19.92 1.12 18.27
C ALA A 124 -21.04 1.34 17.25
N GLU A 125 -20.76 1.96 16.12
CA GLU A 125 -21.74 2.16 15.06
C GLU A 125 -22.13 0.87 14.33
N ARG A 126 -21.29 -0.16 14.38
CA ARG A 126 -21.58 -1.47 13.78
C ARG A 126 -22.49 -2.35 14.63
N GLU A 127 -22.61 -2.05 15.89
CA GLU A 127 -23.51 -2.73 16.79
C GLU A 127 -24.91 -2.10 16.74
#